data_4061e8c03ef3616ab7fa5b8d3e95547d
#
_entry.id   4061e8c03ef3616ab7fa5b8d3e95547d
#
_cell.length_a   1.000
_cell.length_b   1.000
_cell.length_c   1.000
_cell.angle_alpha   90.00
_cell.angle_beta   90.00
_cell.angle_gamma   90.00
#
_symmetry.space_group_name_H-M   'P 1'
#
loop_
_entity.id
_entity.type
_entity.pdbx_description
1 polymer ?
#
loop_
_entity_poly.entity_id
_entity_poly.type
_entity_poly.pdbx_seq_one_letter_code
_entity_poly.pdbx_strand_id
1 'polypeptide(L)'
;MKSLCVALTLAAAVLLPVRAQTGKNPFSGRWDLTVTTARGTANQWMEIVENGGKLDGRIQPGGGAVRPIVGAKMDGARLVVTVAPAAKGPETIWELTAEGNKITGVQKHGDTTDAQIAGDRAPELNRPMPKAWSAPESLFNGKDLTGWEPVNNPDRSKWVVEDGTLYNQDRGSNIRTTRKFEDFKLHIEVNCPEHCNSGIYLRGRYEVQVEYEPVDANDKFHSIGAIYSMVAPSVDLPRKPGTWESFDI
;
A
#
# COMPACT_ATOMS: atom_id res chain seq x y z
N MET A 1 -2.89 -68.13 -49.53
CA MET A 1 -3.35 -66.70 -49.52
C MET A 1 -3.72 -66.37 -48.09
N LYS A 2 -2.92 -65.54 -47.44
CA LYS A 2 -3.16 -65.13 -46.05
C LYS A 2 -3.65 -63.69 -46.09
N SER A 3 -4.92 -63.47 -45.71
CA SER A 3 -5.52 -62.12 -45.59
C SER A 3 -5.04 -61.47 -44.29
N LEU A 4 -4.47 -60.27 -44.44
CA LEU A 4 -4.03 -59.40 -43.33
C LEU A 4 -5.15 -58.42 -43.05
N CYS A 5 -5.83 -58.55 -41.89
CA CYS A 5 -6.79 -57.56 -41.41
C CYS A 5 -6.03 -56.46 -40.64
N VAL A 6 -6.03 -55.24 -41.21
CA VAL A 6 -5.54 -54.05 -40.51
C VAL A 6 -6.69 -53.45 -39.71
N ALA A 7 -6.59 -53.47 -38.39
CA ALA A 7 -7.55 -52.77 -37.51
C ALA A 7 -7.12 -51.32 -37.34
N LEU A 8 -7.96 -50.41 -37.85
CA LEU A 8 -7.78 -48.98 -37.65
C LEU A 8 -8.40 -48.58 -36.30
N THR A 9 -7.59 -48.25 -35.32
CA THR A 9 -8.03 -47.72 -34.05
C THR A 9 -8.21 -46.18 -34.18
N LEU A 10 -9.45 -45.71 -34.17
CA LEU A 10 -9.80 -44.29 -34.07
C LEU A 10 -9.58 -43.85 -32.62
N ALA A 11 -8.57 -43.04 -32.36
CA ALA A 11 -8.43 -42.35 -31.10
C ALA A 11 -9.39 -41.13 -31.06
N ALA A 12 -10.48 -41.24 -30.30
CA ALA A 12 -11.38 -40.13 -30.04
C ALA A 12 -10.71 -39.19 -29.03
N ALA A 13 -10.29 -38.00 -29.47
CA ALA A 13 -9.85 -36.94 -28.61
C ALA A 13 -11.06 -36.41 -27.80
N VAL A 14 -11.13 -36.71 -26.52
CA VAL A 14 -12.11 -36.15 -25.61
C VAL A 14 -11.71 -34.71 -25.31
N LEU A 15 -12.33 -33.76 -25.98
CA LEU A 15 -12.30 -32.35 -25.64
C LEU A 15 -13.07 -32.17 -24.32
N LEU A 16 -12.35 -32.12 -23.19
CA LEU A 16 -12.93 -31.71 -21.94
C LEU A 16 -13.36 -30.24 -22.07
N PRO A 17 -14.61 -29.89 -21.74
CA PRO A 17 -15.02 -28.51 -21.74
C PRO A 17 -14.23 -27.76 -20.68
N VAL A 18 -13.50 -26.74 -21.10
CA VAL A 18 -12.93 -25.73 -20.17
C VAL A 18 -14.11 -25.12 -19.42
N ARG A 19 -14.32 -25.58 -18.21
CA ARG A 19 -15.34 -25.02 -17.32
C ARG A 19 -14.95 -23.58 -17.06
N ALA A 20 -15.72 -22.64 -17.62
CA ALA A 20 -15.61 -21.23 -17.27
C ALA A 20 -15.78 -21.14 -15.75
N GLN A 21 -14.75 -20.66 -15.08
CA GLN A 21 -14.73 -20.49 -13.63
C GLN A 21 -15.68 -19.33 -13.31
N THR A 22 -16.90 -19.63 -12.87
CA THR A 22 -17.93 -18.66 -12.46
C THR A 22 -17.62 -18.06 -11.07
N GLY A 23 -16.39 -18.15 -10.59
CA GLY A 23 -15.92 -17.58 -9.34
C GLY A 23 -15.37 -16.18 -9.53
N LYS A 24 -15.50 -15.36 -8.48
CA LYS A 24 -14.86 -14.03 -8.41
C LYS A 24 -13.35 -14.18 -8.72
N ASN A 25 -12.80 -13.28 -9.54
CA ASN A 25 -11.39 -13.28 -9.87
C ASN A 25 -10.55 -13.27 -8.57
N PRO A 26 -9.56 -14.19 -8.40
CA PRO A 26 -8.81 -14.33 -7.15
C PRO A 26 -8.03 -13.07 -6.76
N PHE A 27 -7.73 -12.20 -7.70
CA PHE A 27 -7.03 -10.94 -7.44
C PHE A 27 -7.97 -9.79 -7.06
N SER A 28 -9.28 -9.91 -7.31
CA SER A 28 -10.23 -8.83 -7.00
C SER A 28 -10.22 -8.47 -5.52
N GLY A 29 -10.17 -7.17 -5.23
CA GLY A 29 -10.13 -6.62 -3.88
C GLY A 29 -8.80 -5.91 -3.60
N ARG A 30 -8.51 -5.74 -2.31
CA ARG A 30 -7.36 -4.96 -1.83
C ARG A 30 -6.26 -5.85 -1.30
N TRP A 31 -5.02 -5.44 -1.56
CA TRP A 31 -3.82 -6.17 -1.19
C TRP A 31 -2.81 -5.24 -0.52
N ASP A 32 -2.36 -5.63 0.64
CA ASP A 32 -1.21 -5.05 1.33
C ASP A 32 0.05 -5.73 0.83
N LEU A 33 0.95 -4.97 0.21
CA LEU A 33 2.13 -5.51 -0.47
C LEU A 33 3.41 -5.07 0.23
N THR A 34 4.40 -5.94 0.19
CA THR A 34 5.80 -5.64 0.48
C THR A 34 6.61 -5.86 -0.80
N VAL A 35 7.23 -4.82 -1.29
CA VAL A 35 8.08 -4.85 -2.48
C VAL A 35 9.53 -4.75 -2.04
N THR A 36 10.31 -5.79 -2.35
CA THR A 36 11.72 -5.91 -1.94
C THR A 36 12.62 -5.73 -3.15
N THR A 37 13.47 -4.71 -3.11
CA THR A 37 14.50 -4.41 -4.11
C THR A 37 15.89 -4.60 -3.52
N ALA A 38 16.92 -4.45 -4.32
CA ALA A 38 18.30 -4.39 -3.83
C ALA A 38 18.58 -3.21 -2.87
N ARG A 39 17.72 -2.18 -2.88
CA ARG A 39 17.83 -0.99 -2.02
C ARG A 39 17.08 -1.10 -0.70
N GLY A 40 16.31 -2.17 -0.51
CA GLY A 40 15.48 -2.41 0.67
C GLY A 40 14.02 -2.71 0.34
N THR A 41 13.19 -2.69 1.36
CA THR A 41 11.76 -3.00 1.27
C THR A 41 10.90 -1.74 1.35
N ALA A 42 9.80 -1.72 0.61
CA ALA A 42 8.77 -0.70 0.69
C ALA A 42 7.40 -1.35 0.86
N ASN A 43 6.58 -0.76 1.73
CA ASN A 43 5.17 -1.11 1.82
C ASN A 43 4.41 -0.42 0.68
N GLN A 44 3.58 -1.19 0.00
CA GLN A 44 2.75 -0.72 -1.10
C GLN A 44 1.32 -1.26 -0.92
N TRP A 45 0.41 -0.78 -1.73
CA TRP A 45 -0.97 -1.21 -1.73
C TRP A 45 -1.49 -1.32 -3.15
N MET A 46 -2.39 -2.27 -3.38
CA MET A 46 -3.03 -2.46 -4.67
C MET A 46 -4.51 -2.78 -4.47
N GLU A 47 -5.35 -2.25 -5.33
CA GLU A 47 -6.75 -2.66 -5.48
C GLU A 47 -7.00 -3.09 -6.93
N ILE A 48 -7.60 -4.27 -7.09
CA ILE A 48 -8.05 -4.77 -8.38
C ILE A 48 -9.58 -4.88 -8.34
N VAL A 49 -10.21 -4.31 -9.34
CA VAL A 49 -11.66 -4.39 -9.56
C VAL A 49 -11.95 -5.05 -10.89
N GLU A 50 -13.06 -5.76 -10.97
CA GLU A 50 -13.52 -6.39 -12.20
C GLU A 50 -14.89 -5.81 -12.58
N ASN A 51 -14.95 -5.17 -13.72
CA ASN A 51 -16.15 -4.54 -14.25
C ASN A 51 -16.45 -5.12 -15.64
N GLY A 52 -17.51 -5.91 -15.75
CA GLY A 52 -17.93 -6.49 -17.04
C GLY A 52 -16.84 -7.36 -17.69
N GLY A 53 -16.04 -8.09 -16.91
CA GLY A 53 -14.96 -8.94 -17.40
C GLY A 53 -13.66 -8.20 -17.70
N LYS A 54 -13.63 -6.88 -17.52
CA LYS A 54 -12.41 -6.06 -17.64
C LYS A 54 -11.82 -5.85 -16.25
N LEU A 55 -10.53 -6.10 -16.12
CA LEU A 55 -9.77 -5.79 -14.91
C LEU A 55 -9.26 -4.35 -14.97
N ASP A 56 -9.41 -3.67 -13.85
CA ASP A 56 -8.92 -2.31 -13.61
C ASP A 56 -8.43 -2.21 -12.16
N GLY A 57 -7.83 -1.11 -11.78
CA GLY A 57 -7.38 -0.95 -10.42
C GLY A 57 -6.55 0.29 -10.19
N ARG A 58 -6.01 0.34 -8.99
CA ARG A 58 -5.12 1.41 -8.54
C ARG A 58 -4.07 0.87 -7.59
N ILE A 59 -2.97 1.58 -7.51
CA ILE A 59 -1.85 1.24 -6.62
C ILE A 59 -1.44 2.46 -5.80
N GLN A 60 -0.83 2.18 -4.66
CA GLN A 60 -0.06 3.15 -3.91
C GLN A 60 1.40 2.65 -3.87
N PRO A 61 2.29 3.21 -4.67
CA PRO A 61 3.72 2.92 -4.59
C PRO A 61 4.27 3.44 -3.26
N GLY A 62 5.35 2.85 -2.76
CA GLY A 62 5.90 3.18 -1.44
C GLY A 62 6.11 4.67 -1.23
N GLY A 63 5.41 5.23 -0.24
CA GLY A 63 5.49 6.65 0.13
C GLY A 63 4.90 7.63 -0.90
N GLY A 64 4.05 7.15 -1.82
CA GLY A 64 3.51 7.98 -2.89
C GLY A 64 1.99 8.03 -2.92
N ALA A 65 1.47 8.91 -3.77
CA ALA A 65 0.05 9.05 -4.02
C ALA A 65 -0.56 7.78 -4.64
N VAL A 66 -1.79 7.47 -4.30
CA VAL A 66 -2.60 6.46 -4.98
C VAL A 66 -2.84 6.90 -6.42
N ARG A 67 -2.62 6.01 -7.36
CA ARG A 67 -2.79 6.28 -8.79
C ARG A 67 -3.40 5.09 -9.52
N PRO A 68 -4.12 5.32 -10.62
CA PRO A 68 -4.63 4.23 -11.44
C PRO A 68 -3.48 3.41 -12.04
N ILE A 69 -3.73 2.13 -12.29
CA ILE A 69 -2.88 1.31 -13.15
C ILE A 69 -3.13 1.67 -14.62
N VAL A 70 -2.16 1.38 -15.48
CA VAL A 70 -2.33 1.53 -16.93
C VAL A 70 -3.24 0.42 -17.47
N GLY A 71 -3.12 -0.78 -16.92
CA GLY A 71 -3.94 -1.91 -17.26
C GLY A 71 -3.67 -3.15 -16.42
N ALA A 72 -4.60 -4.09 -16.49
CA ALA A 72 -4.46 -5.41 -15.89
C ALA A 72 -5.05 -6.48 -16.80
N LYS A 73 -4.39 -7.64 -16.87
CA LYS A 73 -4.88 -8.79 -17.63
C LYS A 73 -4.46 -10.10 -16.98
N MET A 74 -5.27 -11.13 -17.19
CA MET A 74 -4.88 -12.49 -16.85
C MET A 74 -3.97 -13.07 -17.92
N ASP A 75 -2.91 -13.75 -17.49
CA ASP A 75 -2.04 -14.60 -18.31
C ASP A 75 -2.02 -15.99 -17.64
N GLY A 76 -2.92 -16.85 -18.08
CA GLY A 76 -3.21 -18.10 -17.38
C GLY A 76 -3.72 -17.85 -15.97
N ALA A 77 -3.02 -18.37 -14.97
CA ALA A 77 -3.33 -18.16 -13.54
C ALA A 77 -2.66 -16.90 -12.96
N ARG A 78 -1.86 -16.17 -13.74
CA ARG A 78 -1.15 -14.96 -13.28
C ARG A 78 -1.93 -13.71 -13.65
N LEU A 79 -1.85 -12.71 -12.78
CA LEU A 79 -2.26 -11.35 -13.08
C LEU A 79 -1.03 -10.56 -13.54
N VAL A 80 -1.12 -9.94 -14.71
CA VAL A 80 -0.13 -8.99 -15.22
C VAL A 80 -0.69 -7.59 -15.08
N VAL A 81 -0.05 -6.77 -14.26
CA VAL A 81 -0.42 -5.38 -14.03
C VAL A 81 0.61 -4.46 -14.66
N THR A 82 0.14 -3.52 -15.44
CA THR A 82 0.97 -2.45 -16.01
C THR A 82 0.81 -1.19 -15.18
N VAL A 83 1.91 -0.67 -14.69
CA VAL A 83 1.98 0.51 -13.83
C VAL A 83 2.72 1.62 -14.57
N ALA A 84 2.14 2.81 -14.59
CA ALA A 84 2.79 3.98 -15.18
C ALA A 84 4.12 4.29 -14.49
N PRO A 85 5.16 4.69 -15.22
CA PRO A 85 6.41 5.10 -14.61
C PRO A 85 6.21 6.33 -13.72
N ALA A 86 7.01 6.44 -12.65
CA ALA A 86 6.99 7.60 -11.76
C ALA A 86 7.57 8.87 -12.43
N ALA A 87 8.40 8.70 -13.44
CA ALA A 87 9.02 9.74 -14.25
C ALA A 87 9.12 9.26 -15.70
N LYS A 88 9.80 10.00 -16.57
CA LYS A 88 10.09 9.52 -17.92
C LYS A 88 10.91 8.23 -17.85
N GLY A 89 10.35 7.13 -18.35
CA GLY A 89 10.98 5.81 -18.32
C GLY A 89 10.05 4.72 -18.82
N PRO A 90 10.48 3.45 -18.84
CA PRO A 90 9.64 2.33 -19.20
C PRO A 90 8.55 2.10 -18.14
N GLU A 91 7.45 1.51 -18.58
CA GLU A 91 6.41 1.03 -17.69
C GLU A 91 6.96 -0.05 -16.74
N THR A 92 6.37 -0.11 -15.56
CA THR A 92 6.63 -1.17 -14.60
C THR A 92 5.60 -2.27 -14.78
N ILE A 93 6.05 -3.50 -14.90
CA ILE A 93 5.19 -4.68 -15.03
C ILE A 93 5.25 -5.49 -13.74
N TRP A 94 4.11 -5.80 -13.17
CA TRP A 94 3.98 -6.74 -12.06
C TRP A 94 3.38 -8.04 -12.58
N GLU A 95 4.04 -9.16 -12.35
CA GLU A 95 3.53 -10.50 -12.61
C GLU A 95 3.22 -11.16 -11.26
N LEU A 96 1.94 -11.38 -11.00
CA LEU A 96 1.43 -11.74 -9.68
C LEU A 96 0.71 -13.09 -9.71
N THR A 97 0.83 -13.86 -8.63
CA THR A 97 0.08 -15.08 -8.37
C THR A 97 -0.62 -14.95 -7.03
N ALA A 98 -1.90 -15.31 -6.96
CA ALA A 98 -2.67 -15.30 -5.72
C ALA A 98 -3.04 -16.71 -5.29
N GLU A 99 -2.87 -17.00 -4.01
CA GLU A 99 -3.23 -18.26 -3.37
C GLU A 99 -3.95 -17.96 -2.04
N GLY A 100 -5.26 -18.10 -2.05
CA GLY A 100 -6.11 -17.69 -0.93
C GLY A 100 -5.97 -16.21 -0.62
N ASN A 101 -5.47 -15.90 0.57
CA ASN A 101 -5.23 -14.54 1.04
C ASN A 101 -3.78 -14.06 0.88
N LYS A 102 -2.95 -14.82 0.18
CA LYS A 102 -1.57 -14.46 -0.12
C LYS A 102 -1.41 -14.09 -1.59
N ILE A 103 -0.51 -13.17 -1.85
CA ILE A 103 -0.10 -12.79 -3.20
C ILE A 103 1.42 -12.74 -3.24
N THR A 104 1.98 -13.25 -4.32
CA THR A 104 3.42 -13.20 -4.58
C THR A 104 3.67 -12.85 -6.03
N GLY A 105 4.86 -12.38 -6.33
CA GLY A 105 5.24 -12.10 -7.70
C GLY A 105 6.51 -11.31 -7.83
N VAL A 106 6.70 -10.74 -9.00
CA VAL A 106 7.88 -9.98 -9.36
C VAL A 106 7.50 -8.65 -10.02
N GLN A 107 8.38 -7.68 -9.87
CA GLN A 107 8.36 -6.44 -10.62
C GLN A 107 9.44 -6.50 -11.70
N LYS A 108 9.09 -5.98 -12.88
CA LYS A 108 9.98 -5.91 -14.03
C LYS A 108 9.99 -4.51 -14.65
N HIS A 109 11.15 -4.12 -15.15
CA HIS A 109 11.32 -3.00 -16.08
C HIS A 109 11.94 -3.56 -17.38
N GLY A 110 11.17 -3.59 -18.45
CA GLY A 110 11.51 -4.37 -19.64
C GLY A 110 11.67 -5.85 -19.27
N ASP A 111 12.78 -6.46 -19.67
CA ASP A 111 13.08 -7.88 -19.39
C ASP A 111 13.76 -8.11 -18.02
N THR A 112 14.06 -7.04 -17.27
CA THR A 112 14.79 -7.14 -16.01
C THR A 112 13.84 -7.23 -14.83
N THR A 113 13.96 -8.30 -14.03
CA THR A 113 13.32 -8.39 -12.72
C THR A 113 14.15 -7.61 -11.71
N ASP A 114 13.57 -6.61 -11.08
CA ASP A 114 14.26 -5.71 -10.15
C ASP A 114 13.66 -5.69 -8.73
N ALA A 115 12.51 -6.36 -8.53
CA ALA A 115 11.94 -6.54 -7.20
C ALA A 115 11.15 -7.83 -7.05
N GLN A 116 11.06 -8.30 -5.81
CA GLN A 116 10.15 -9.35 -5.37
C GLN A 116 8.93 -8.70 -4.71
N ILE A 117 7.76 -9.26 -4.95
CA ILE A 117 6.50 -8.80 -4.37
C ILE A 117 5.92 -9.93 -3.53
N ALA A 118 5.56 -9.63 -2.31
CA ALA A 118 4.79 -10.49 -1.44
C ALA A 118 3.73 -9.68 -0.71
N GLY A 119 2.60 -10.30 -0.37
CA GLY A 119 1.56 -9.57 0.34
C GLY A 119 0.43 -10.43 0.83
N ASP A 120 -0.43 -9.77 1.54
CA ASP A 120 -1.65 -10.32 2.11
C ASP A 120 -2.87 -9.55 1.61
N ARG A 121 -4.01 -10.22 1.61
CA ARG A 121 -5.28 -9.52 1.39
C ARG A 121 -5.47 -8.48 2.49
N ALA A 122 -5.70 -7.24 2.09
CA ALA A 122 -5.92 -6.17 3.06
C ALA A 122 -7.18 -6.46 3.88
N PRO A 123 -7.20 -6.11 5.18
CA PRO A 123 -8.37 -6.27 6.01
C PRO A 123 -9.59 -5.56 5.44
N GLU A 124 -10.75 -6.13 5.67
CA GLU A 124 -12.01 -5.44 5.34
C GLU A 124 -12.16 -4.18 6.19
N LEU A 125 -12.63 -3.10 5.56
CA LEU A 125 -12.84 -1.81 6.23
C LEU A 125 -14.10 -1.79 7.12
N ASN A 126 -15.04 -2.68 6.88
CA ASN A 126 -16.31 -2.80 7.62
C ASN A 126 -16.22 -3.91 8.68
N ARG A 127 -15.32 -3.74 9.64
CA ARG A 127 -15.24 -4.60 10.81
C ARG A 127 -16.18 -4.09 11.90
N PRO A 128 -16.79 -4.96 12.70
CA PRO A 128 -17.48 -4.52 13.91
C PRO A 128 -16.51 -3.77 14.83
N MET A 129 -16.97 -2.67 15.41
CA MET A 129 -16.16 -1.97 16.42
C MET A 129 -15.82 -2.91 17.57
N PRO A 130 -14.63 -2.82 18.17
CA PRO A 130 -14.29 -3.54 19.39
C PRO A 130 -15.33 -3.30 20.48
N LYS A 131 -15.73 -4.35 21.19
CA LYS A 131 -16.71 -4.24 22.27
C LYS A 131 -16.19 -3.47 23.49
N ALA A 132 -14.89 -3.42 23.65
CA ALA A 132 -14.22 -2.70 24.71
C ALA A 132 -12.85 -2.18 24.23
N TRP A 133 -12.40 -1.12 24.83
CA TRP A 133 -11.09 -0.53 24.61
C TRP A 133 -10.27 -0.65 25.92
N SER A 134 -8.96 -0.85 25.79
CA SER A 134 -8.05 -0.73 26.92
C SER A 134 -8.01 0.71 27.44
N ALA A 135 -7.47 0.90 28.65
CA ALA A 135 -7.12 2.25 29.09
C ALA A 135 -6.13 2.89 28.11
N PRO A 136 -6.19 4.22 27.90
CA PRO A 136 -5.20 4.93 27.11
C PRO A 136 -3.79 4.72 27.66
N GLU A 137 -2.82 4.54 26.76
CA GLU A 137 -1.42 4.42 27.11
C GLU A 137 -0.59 5.38 26.26
N SER A 138 0.44 5.96 26.86
CA SER A 138 1.34 6.85 26.14
C SER A 138 2.27 6.06 25.22
N LEU A 139 2.36 6.48 23.96
CA LEU A 139 3.31 5.94 22.98
C LEU A 139 4.69 6.59 23.09
N PHE A 140 4.79 7.72 23.80
CA PHE A 140 6.01 8.47 23.99
C PHE A 140 6.18 8.80 25.47
N ASN A 141 7.39 8.59 26.00
CA ASN A 141 7.67 8.77 27.42
C ASN A 141 8.14 10.18 27.80
N GLY A 142 8.27 11.08 26.82
CA GLY A 142 8.73 12.46 27.01
C GLY A 142 10.23 12.62 27.30
N LYS A 143 11.03 11.55 27.23
CA LYS A 143 12.44 11.57 27.67
C LYS A 143 13.42 11.08 26.61
N ASP A 144 13.06 10.04 25.88
CA ASP A 144 13.91 9.39 24.90
C ASP A 144 13.09 8.68 23.81
N LEU A 145 13.77 8.07 22.83
CA LEU A 145 13.14 7.35 21.73
C LEU A 145 12.75 5.91 22.10
N THR A 146 12.68 5.54 23.36
CA THR A 146 12.21 4.21 23.77
C THR A 146 10.81 3.94 23.22
N GLY A 147 10.64 2.82 22.56
CA GLY A 147 9.38 2.46 21.89
C GLY A 147 9.29 2.92 20.42
N TRP A 148 10.33 3.61 19.93
CA TRP A 148 10.41 4.10 18.56
C TRP A 148 11.71 3.65 17.89
N GLU A 149 11.66 3.40 16.59
CA GLU A 149 12.82 3.03 15.79
C GLU A 149 12.79 3.71 14.42
N PRO A 150 13.95 4.04 13.83
CA PRO A 150 14.02 4.53 12.47
C PRO A 150 13.52 3.49 11.46
N VAL A 151 12.84 3.98 10.43
CA VAL A 151 12.46 3.15 9.27
C VAL A 151 13.65 3.08 8.31
N ASN A 152 14.04 1.86 7.92
CA ASN A 152 15.12 1.55 6.98
C ASN A 152 16.53 1.85 7.52
N ASN A 153 17.06 3.06 7.32
CA ASN A 153 18.45 3.38 7.65
C ASN A 153 18.54 4.21 8.94
N PRO A 154 18.99 3.61 10.07
CA PRO A 154 19.14 4.31 11.35
C PRO A 154 20.11 5.49 11.31
N ASP A 155 21.20 5.40 10.54
CA ASP A 155 22.22 6.45 10.45
C ASP A 155 21.70 7.75 9.84
N ARG A 156 20.57 7.67 9.14
CA ARG A 156 19.88 8.83 8.57
C ARG A 156 18.81 9.42 9.48
N SER A 157 18.56 8.85 10.65
CA SER A 157 17.59 9.40 11.59
C SER A 157 18.06 10.75 12.12
N LYS A 158 17.14 11.71 12.12
CA LYS A 158 17.34 13.06 12.69
C LYS A 158 16.34 13.33 13.81
N TRP A 159 15.67 12.27 14.26
CA TRP A 159 14.75 12.38 15.38
C TRP A 159 15.49 12.37 16.69
N VAL A 160 15.13 13.32 17.53
CA VAL A 160 15.63 13.50 18.91
C VAL A 160 14.45 13.78 19.84
N VAL A 161 14.74 13.83 21.13
CA VAL A 161 13.79 14.35 22.11
C VAL A 161 14.31 15.70 22.61
N GLU A 162 13.48 16.72 22.47
CA GLU A 162 13.77 18.08 22.91
C GLU A 162 12.53 18.65 23.59
N ASP A 163 12.69 19.24 24.76
CA ASP A 163 11.61 19.82 25.56
C ASP A 163 10.38 18.91 25.74
N GLY A 164 10.63 17.60 25.92
CA GLY A 164 9.57 16.61 26.11
C GLY A 164 8.80 16.28 24.84
N THR A 165 9.30 16.64 23.67
CA THR A 165 8.68 16.35 22.38
C THR A 165 9.57 15.47 21.50
N LEU A 166 8.95 14.68 20.62
CA LEU A 166 9.63 14.03 19.50
C LEU A 166 9.91 15.08 18.43
N TYR A 167 11.16 15.43 18.23
CA TYR A 167 11.58 16.49 17.33
C TYR A 167 12.41 15.93 16.15
N ASN A 168 12.03 16.28 14.95
CA ASN A 168 12.80 15.95 13.75
C ASN A 168 13.63 17.17 13.32
N GLN A 169 14.94 17.10 13.53
CA GLN A 169 15.85 18.24 13.31
C GLN A 169 16.08 18.54 11.82
N ASP A 170 15.94 17.57 10.94
CA ASP A 170 16.23 17.70 9.51
C ASP A 170 15.65 16.51 8.72
N ARG A 171 15.73 16.55 7.41
CA ARG A 171 15.35 15.46 6.51
C ARG A 171 16.16 14.20 6.81
N GLY A 172 15.48 13.11 7.05
CA GLY A 172 16.11 11.84 7.41
C GLY A 172 15.19 10.65 7.26
N SER A 173 15.43 9.63 8.08
CA SER A 173 14.54 8.47 8.14
C SER A 173 13.29 8.80 8.95
N ASN A 174 12.15 8.30 8.50
CA ASN A 174 10.95 8.27 9.35
C ASN A 174 11.20 7.39 10.57
N ILE A 175 10.39 7.56 11.61
CA ILE A 175 10.36 6.66 12.75
C ILE A 175 9.03 5.91 12.80
N ARG A 176 9.04 4.77 13.47
CA ARG A 176 7.83 3.99 13.73
C ARG A 176 7.84 3.45 15.15
N THR A 177 6.66 3.11 15.65
CA THR A 177 6.56 2.37 16.90
C THR A 177 7.15 0.96 16.75
N THR A 178 7.92 0.50 17.76
CA THR A 178 8.41 -0.88 17.81
C THR A 178 7.27 -1.87 18.06
N ARG A 179 6.24 -1.42 18.77
CA ARG A 179 5.02 -2.17 19.04
C ARG A 179 4.04 -2.06 17.85
N LYS A 180 3.29 -3.12 17.58
CA LYS A 180 2.24 -3.19 16.55
C LYS A 180 0.87 -3.14 17.19
N PHE A 181 -0.05 -2.49 16.49
CA PHE A 181 -1.44 -2.31 16.90
C PHE A 181 -2.36 -2.84 15.79
N GLU A 182 -3.50 -3.43 16.17
CA GLU A 182 -4.54 -3.85 15.22
C GLU A 182 -5.65 -2.81 15.14
N ASP A 183 -6.56 -2.83 16.10
CA ASP A 183 -7.60 -1.81 16.23
C ASP A 183 -7.16 -0.82 17.31
N PHE A 184 -7.17 0.45 17.00
CA PHE A 184 -6.71 1.50 17.92
C PHE A 184 -7.50 2.79 17.74
N LYS A 185 -7.44 3.60 18.76
CA LYS A 185 -7.71 5.04 18.71
C LYS A 185 -6.42 5.74 19.02
N LEU A 186 -6.03 6.68 18.20
CA LEU A 186 -4.80 7.44 18.36
C LEU A 186 -5.13 8.91 18.57
N HIS A 187 -4.64 9.47 19.67
CA HIS A 187 -4.54 10.90 19.85
C HIS A 187 -3.08 11.33 19.64
N ILE A 188 -2.85 12.30 18.79
CA ILE A 188 -1.51 12.81 18.51
C ILE A 188 -1.58 14.33 18.29
N GLU A 189 -0.63 15.03 18.89
CA GLU A 189 -0.44 16.47 18.69
C GLU A 189 0.79 16.69 17.83
N VAL A 190 0.69 17.58 16.88
CA VAL A 190 1.78 17.95 15.99
C VAL A 190 1.96 19.47 15.97
N ASN A 191 3.21 19.90 15.93
CA ASN A 191 3.57 21.27 15.65
C ASN A 191 4.45 21.28 14.41
N CYS A 192 3.94 21.85 13.36
CA CYS A 192 4.57 21.84 12.05
C CYS A 192 4.83 23.29 11.62
N PRO A 193 6.08 23.69 11.40
CA PRO A 193 6.40 25.04 10.97
C PRO A 193 5.92 25.31 9.54
N GLU A 194 6.02 26.54 9.10
CA GLU A 194 5.80 26.92 7.70
C GLU A 194 6.70 26.09 6.76
N HIS A 195 6.16 25.70 5.63
CA HIS A 195 6.80 24.77 4.65
C HIS A 195 7.08 23.36 5.19
N CYS A 196 6.45 22.97 6.27
CA CYS A 196 6.50 21.61 6.75
C CYS A 196 5.65 20.69 5.85
N ASN A 197 6.18 19.52 5.57
CA ASN A 197 5.45 18.40 4.98
C ASN A 197 5.80 17.14 5.77
N SER A 198 4.81 16.55 6.42
CA SER A 198 4.93 15.37 7.26
C SER A 198 3.65 14.54 7.20
N GLY A 199 3.60 13.43 7.92
CA GLY A 199 2.40 12.60 7.97
C GLY A 199 2.43 11.58 9.09
N ILE A 200 1.25 11.15 9.49
CA ILE A 200 1.03 10.10 10.47
C ILE A 200 0.65 8.82 9.71
N TYR A 201 1.59 7.88 9.62
CA TYR A 201 1.40 6.66 8.85
C TYR A 201 0.72 5.57 9.68
N LEU A 202 -0.42 5.12 9.20
CA LEU A 202 -1.15 3.99 9.75
C LEU A 202 -0.76 2.73 8.96
N ARG A 203 -0.29 1.70 9.68
CA ARG A 203 0.16 0.43 9.07
C ARG A 203 1.30 0.60 8.05
N GLY A 204 1.99 1.74 8.07
CA GLY A 204 3.04 2.09 7.11
C GLY A 204 2.55 2.33 5.67
N ARG A 205 1.24 2.54 5.47
CA ARG A 205 0.62 2.71 4.14
C ARG A 205 -0.31 3.90 4.05
N TYR A 206 -1.19 4.07 5.03
CA TYR A 206 -2.21 5.11 5.02
C TYR A 206 -1.67 6.30 5.78
N GLU A 207 -1.53 7.41 5.11
CA GLU A 207 -0.99 8.64 5.68
C GLU A 207 -2.11 9.61 6.02
N VAL A 208 -2.19 10.01 7.26
CA VAL A 208 -2.94 11.21 7.64
C VAL A 208 -2.01 12.39 7.41
N GLN A 209 -2.37 13.24 6.45
CA GLN A 209 -1.51 14.32 5.98
C GLN A 209 -1.32 15.42 7.02
N VAL A 210 -0.06 15.82 7.20
CA VAL A 210 0.36 16.96 8.00
C VAL A 210 1.20 17.87 7.11
N GLU A 211 0.58 18.90 6.55
CA GLU A 211 1.24 19.79 5.60
C GLU A 211 0.68 21.20 5.70
N TYR A 212 1.57 22.17 5.61
CA TYR A 212 1.21 23.60 5.56
C TYR A 212 1.58 24.29 4.25
N GLU A 213 2.11 23.57 3.28
CA GLU A 213 2.33 24.10 1.94
C GLU A 213 0.99 24.51 1.31
N PRO A 214 0.92 25.61 0.57
CA PRO A 214 -0.26 25.93 -0.18
C PRO A 214 -0.48 24.86 -1.25
N VAL A 215 -1.44 24.01 -1.01
CA VAL A 215 -1.93 23.06 -2.01
C VAL A 215 -2.80 23.84 -2.99
N ASP A 216 -2.76 23.49 -4.27
CA ASP A 216 -3.73 23.97 -5.23
C ASP A 216 -5.13 23.85 -4.61
N ALA A 217 -5.92 24.91 -4.63
CA ALA A 217 -7.27 24.95 -4.05
C ALA A 217 -8.18 23.80 -4.55
N ASN A 218 -7.82 23.18 -5.66
CA ASN A 218 -8.51 22.03 -6.24
C ASN A 218 -7.98 20.69 -5.74
N ASP A 219 -6.82 20.63 -5.08
CA ASP A 219 -6.20 19.40 -4.61
C ASP A 219 -6.44 19.16 -3.12
N LYS A 220 -7.69 18.83 -2.79
CA LYS A 220 -8.09 18.50 -1.41
C LYS A 220 -7.54 17.18 -0.89
N PHE A 221 -7.09 16.30 -1.78
CA PHE A 221 -6.57 14.99 -1.39
C PHE A 221 -5.17 15.03 -0.78
N HIS A 222 -4.49 16.17 -0.89
CA HIS A 222 -3.16 16.39 -0.31
C HIS A 222 -3.15 17.47 0.78
N SER A 223 -4.31 17.93 1.23
CA SER A 223 -4.41 18.91 2.30
C SER A 223 -4.32 18.27 3.68
N ILE A 224 -4.02 19.09 4.69
CA ILE A 224 -3.95 18.64 6.10
C ILE A 224 -5.22 17.89 6.51
N GLY A 225 -5.04 16.75 7.21
CA GLY A 225 -6.13 15.89 7.64
C GLY A 225 -6.70 14.96 6.56
N ALA A 226 -6.22 15.05 5.30
CA ALA A 226 -6.57 14.06 4.28
C ALA A 226 -6.01 12.68 4.64
N ILE A 227 -6.70 11.61 4.25
CA ILE A 227 -6.01 10.34 4.01
C ILE A 227 -5.34 10.48 2.65
N TYR A 228 -4.06 10.77 2.66
CA TYR A 228 -3.27 11.23 1.52
C TYR A 228 -3.62 10.52 0.22
N SER A 229 -4.02 11.29 -0.79
CA SER A 229 -4.40 10.81 -2.13
C SER A 229 -5.59 9.83 -2.17
N MET A 230 -6.28 9.56 -1.04
CA MET A 230 -7.38 8.61 -0.97
C MET A 230 -8.71 9.25 -0.56
N VAL A 231 -8.69 10.08 0.48
CA VAL A 231 -9.90 10.70 1.03
C VAL A 231 -9.58 12.15 1.39
N ALA A 232 -10.34 13.08 0.83
CA ALA A 232 -10.24 14.49 1.20
C ALA A 232 -10.85 14.73 2.60
N PRO A 233 -10.38 15.72 3.36
CA PRO A 233 -11.06 16.15 4.58
C PRO A 233 -12.50 16.55 4.29
N SER A 234 -13.40 16.29 5.22
CA SER A 234 -14.81 16.69 5.10
C SER A 234 -15.03 18.19 5.29
N VAL A 235 -14.06 18.88 5.88
CA VAL A 235 -14.03 20.33 6.10
C VAL A 235 -12.64 20.86 5.80
N ASP A 236 -12.56 22.09 5.35
CA ASP A 236 -11.28 22.78 5.20
C ASP A 236 -10.81 23.24 6.59
N LEU A 237 -9.66 22.73 7.03
CA LEU A 237 -9.07 23.11 8.30
C LEU A 237 -8.23 24.38 8.14
N PRO A 238 -8.33 25.34 9.08
CA PRO A 238 -7.46 26.50 9.08
C PRO A 238 -6.01 26.04 9.34
N ARG A 239 -5.10 26.47 8.49
CA ARG A 239 -3.67 26.18 8.63
C ARG A 239 -3.03 27.19 9.55
N LYS A 240 -2.35 26.70 10.58
CA LYS A 240 -1.65 27.54 11.56
C LYS A 240 -0.22 27.02 11.78
N PRO A 241 0.70 27.31 10.86
CA PRO A 241 2.08 26.89 11.00
C PRO A 241 2.67 27.30 12.37
N GLY A 242 3.45 26.42 12.99
CA GLY A 242 4.10 26.69 14.25
C GLY A 242 3.20 26.64 15.49
N THR A 243 1.95 26.20 15.34
CA THR A 243 1.05 25.93 16.47
C THR A 243 0.83 24.45 16.66
N TRP A 244 0.48 24.03 17.86
CA TRP A 244 0.10 22.64 18.14
C TRP A 244 -1.31 22.38 17.61
N GLU A 245 -1.45 21.31 16.87
CA GLU A 245 -2.71 20.82 16.35
C GLU A 245 -2.91 19.35 16.70
N SER A 246 -4.14 18.97 17.06
CA SER A 246 -4.47 17.62 17.51
C SER A 246 -5.17 16.83 16.42
N PHE A 247 -4.82 15.56 16.32
CA PHE A 247 -5.49 14.58 15.47
C PHE A 247 -6.02 13.44 16.34
N ASP A 248 -7.29 13.14 16.19
CA ASP A 248 -7.94 11.94 16.73
C ASP A 248 -8.26 11.00 15.57
N ILE A 249 -7.64 9.81 15.57
CA ILE A 249 -7.66 8.84 14.49
C ILE A 249 -8.21 7.49 14.97
#